data_50eea9e20958dbdc988cad5db9b31878
#
_entry.id   50eea9e20958dbdc988cad5db9b31878
#
_cell.length_a   1.000
_cell.length_b   1.000
_cell.length_c   1.000
_cell.angle_alpha   90.00
_cell.angle_beta   90.00
_cell.angle_gamma   90.00
#
_symmetry.space_group_name_H-M   'P 1'
#
loop_
_entity.id
_entity.type
_entity.pdbx_description
1 polymer ?
#
loop_
_entity_poly.entity_id
_entity_poly.type
_entity_poly.pdbx_seq_one_letter_code
_entity_poly.pdbx_strand_id
1 'polypeptide(L)'
;MNILFTCAGRRRYLLKYFKEIIGGSGKIVATDMQLSAPALTVADVKVQVPQVYAEDYIPAILQICKKQLIDILIPLNDLELPILAERKSDFEAIGVKVIVSEPRVIDICFDKYKTAQFIESLGLKTPETYVDYNEAIAAIKAGRLNFPLILKPRWGSGSIGLEFVDDFDELEIVYKLNRKKVMKSILATASVDDNFILIQEVIKGPEYGLDIVNDLDGKYRGVSVKQKLAMRS
;
A
#
# COMPACT_ATOMS: atom_id res chain seq x y z
N MET A 1 -12.00 -16.23 18.81
CA MET A 1 -11.45 -15.80 17.48
C MET A 1 -10.10 -15.14 17.69
N ASN A 2 -9.04 -15.68 17.07
CA ASN A 2 -7.68 -15.15 17.19
C ASN A 2 -7.33 -14.39 15.91
N ILE A 3 -6.87 -13.16 16.04
CA ILE A 3 -6.57 -12.30 14.90
C ILE A 3 -5.08 -11.97 14.90
N LEU A 4 -4.44 -12.16 13.75
CA LEU A 4 -3.06 -11.75 13.50
C LEU A 4 -3.04 -10.45 12.70
N PHE A 5 -2.38 -9.42 13.23
CA PHE A 5 -2.02 -8.21 12.51
C PHE A 5 -0.56 -8.26 12.11
N THR A 6 -0.27 -8.21 10.82
CA THR A 6 1.10 -8.17 10.30
C THR A 6 1.54 -6.73 10.02
N CYS A 7 2.85 -6.47 10.09
CA CYS A 7 3.45 -5.13 9.94
C CYS A 7 2.71 -4.06 10.76
N ALA A 8 2.45 -4.34 12.03
CA ALA A 8 1.54 -3.57 12.87
C ALA A 8 1.99 -2.09 13.08
N GLY A 9 3.30 -1.83 13.11
CA GLY A 9 3.88 -0.49 13.09
C GLY A 9 3.33 0.42 14.18
N ARG A 10 2.77 1.56 13.77
CA ARG A 10 2.21 2.59 14.67
C ARG A 10 0.69 2.44 14.92
N ARG A 11 0.03 1.41 14.38
CA ARG A 11 -1.44 1.27 14.35
C ARG A 11 -2.01 0.71 15.67
N ARG A 12 -1.48 1.16 16.79
CA ARG A 12 -1.90 0.79 18.14
C ARG A 12 -3.40 0.95 18.37
N TYR A 13 -3.99 2.05 17.84
CA TYR A 13 -5.42 2.35 17.99
C TYR A 13 -6.30 1.27 17.35
N LEU A 14 -5.89 0.75 16.18
CA LEU A 14 -6.63 -0.28 15.47
C LEU A 14 -6.68 -1.58 16.27
N LEU A 15 -5.53 -2.03 16.78
CA LEU A 15 -5.46 -3.23 17.62
C LEU A 15 -6.33 -3.11 18.87
N LYS A 16 -6.40 -1.90 19.47
CA LYS A 16 -7.28 -1.64 20.63
C LYS A 16 -8.75 -1.82 20.27
N TYR A 17 -9.20 -1.28 19.15
CA TYR A 17 -10.60 -1.44 18.71
C TYR A 17 -10.96 -2.92 18.53
N PHE A 18 -10.10 -3.69 17.89
CA PHE A 18 -10.33 -5.13 17.73
C PHE A 18 -10.31 -5.87 19.07
N LYS A 19 -9.44 -5.48 19.98
CA LYS A 19 -9.38 -6.08 21.34
C LYS A 19 -10.66 -5.82 22.13
N GLU A 20 -11.21 -4.62 22.05
CA GLU A 20 -12.49 -4.24 22.66
C GLU A 20 -13.65 -5.06 22.07
N ILE A 21 -13.70 -5.21 20.74
CA ILE A 21 -14.73 -5.98 20.04
C ILE A 21 -14.68 -7.46 20.41
N ILE A 22 -13.49 -8.06 20.49
CA ILE A 22 -13.32 -9.47 20.85
C ILE A 22 -13.71 -9.74 22.29
N GLY A 23 -13.57 -8.76 23.20
CA GLY A 23 -14.05 -8.84 24.58
C GLY A 23 -13.54 -10.04 25.37
N GLY A 24 -12.30 -10.49 25.12
CA GLY A 24 -11.71 -11.65 25.80
C GLY A 24 -12.09 -13.03 25.22
N SER A 25 -12.93 -13.09 24.18
CA SER A 25 -13.29 -14.36 23.51
C SER A 25 -12.22 -14.89 22.55
N GLY A 26 -11.06 -14.23 22.50
CA GLY A 26 -9.93 -14.58 21.67
C GLY A 26 -8.72 -13.73 21.99
N LYS A 27 -7.73 -13.71 21.10
CA LYS A 27 -6.50 -12.93 21.30
C LYS A 27 -6.10 -12.14 20.06
N ILE A 28 -5.43 -11.03 20.28
CA ILE A 28 -4.77 -10.21 19.28
C ILE A 28 -3.28 -10.57 19.24
N VAL A 29 -2.84 -11.11 18.14
CA VAL A 29 -1.43 -11.36 17.84
C VAL A 29 -0.95 -10.29 16.90
N ALA A 30 0.23 -9.72 17.12
CA ALA A 30 0.80 -8.72 16.23
C ALA A 30 2.26 -9.04 15.91
N THR A 31 2.62 -8.80 14.65
CA THR A 31 4.00 -8.98 14.18
C THR A 31 4.53 -7.68 13.59
N ASP A 32 5.83 -7.51 13.74
CA ASP A 32 6.60 -6.43 13.10
C ASP A 32 8.06 -6.87 12.98
N MET A 33 8.81 -6.30 12.03
CA MET A 33 10.24 -6.54 11.94
C MET A 33 11.01 -5.89 13.12
N GLN A 34 10.42 -4.91 13.79
CA GLN A 34 10.99 -4.21 14.94
C GLN A 34 10.15 -4.43 16.19
N LEU A 35 10.73 -5.04 17.23
CA LEU A 35 10.07 -5.24 18.53
C LEU A 35 9.68 -3.94 19.23
N SER A 36 10.27 -2.82 18.84
CA SER A 36 9.95 -1.46 19.31
C SER A 36 8.69 -0.87 18.67
N ALA A 37 8.06 -1.55 17.72
CA ALA A 37 6.85 -1.06 17.05
C ALA A 37 5.72 -0.79 18.06
N PRO A 38 5.17 0.44 18.13
CA PRO A 38 4.20 0.83 19.16
C PRO A 38 2.95 -0.05 19.23
N ALA A 39 2.48 -0.59 18.11
CA ALA A 39 1.31 -1.47 18.07
C ALA A 39 1.52 -2.77 18.87
N LEU A 40 2.75 -3.29 18.93
CA LEU A 40 3.08 -4.51 19.67
C LEU A 40 2.83 -4.38 21.17
N THR A 41 2.81 -3.16 21.73
CA THR A 41 2.60 -2.92 23.17
C THR A 41 1.19 -3.27 23.65
N VAL A 42 0.23 -3.36 22.76
CA VAL A 42 -1.20 -3.63 23.11
C VAL A 42 -1.66 -5.01 22.66
N ALA A 43 -0.87 -5.71 21.87
CA ALA A 43 -1.16 -7.10 21.48
C ALA A 43 -1.02 -8.05 22.66
N ASP A 44 -1.83 -9.12 22.67
CA ASP A 44 -1.72 -10.18 23.68
C ASP A 44 -0.48 -11.04 23.44
N VAL A 45 -0.11 -11.23 22.17
CA VAL A 45 1.13 -11.89 21.73
C VAL A 45 1.83 -11.01 20.72
N LYS A 46 3.10 -10.73 20.96
CA LYS A 46 3.97 -9.96 20.04
C LYS A 46 5.07 -10.87 19.50
N VAL A 47 5.31 -10.82 18.19
CA VAL A 47 6.33 -11.63 17.53
C VAL A 47 7.13 -10.79 16.57
N GLN A 48 8.45 -10.91 16.65
CA GLN A 48 9.34 -10.33 15.64
C GLN A 48 9.38 -11.26 14.43
N VAL A 49 9.34 -10.67 13.22
CA VAL A 49 9.37 -11.40 11.95
C VAL A 49 10.44 -10.82 11.03
N PRO A 50 10.89 -11.59 10.02
CA PRO A 50 11.76 -11.07 8.96
C PRO A 50 11.14 -9.90 8.20
N GLN A 51 11.94 -9.23 7.39
CA GLN A 51 11.48 -8.20 6.47
C GLN A 51 10.53 -8.81 5.42
N VAL A 52 9.53 -8.04 4.97
CA VAL A 52 8.44 -8.48 4.09
C VAL A 52 8.90 -9.27 2.85
N TYR A 53 9.97 -8.84 2.17
CA TYR A 53 10.47 -9.51 0.97
C TYR A 53 11.59 -10.55 1.27
N ALA A 54 11.83 -10.89 2.52
CA ALA A 54 12.75 -11.97 2.87
C ALA A 54 12.10 -13.33 2.54
N GLU A 55 12.89 -14.28 2.07
CA GLU A 55 12.42 -15.63 1.67
C GLU A 55 11.71 -16.38 2.81
N ASP A 56 12.12 -16.12 4.04
CA ASP A 56 11.58 -16.73 5.25
C ASP A 56 10.37 -15.98 5.85
N TYR A 57 9.92 -14.85 5.24
CA TYR A 57 8.80 -14.07 5.76
C TYR A 57 7.49 -14.87 5.79
N ILE A 58 7.04 -15.39 4.65
CA ILE A 58 5.78 -16.18 4.57
C ILE A 58 5.87 -17.46 5.42
N PRO A 59 6.96 -18.26 5.38
CA PRO A 59 7.15 -19.38 6.30
C PRO A 59 6.99 -19.00 7.77
N ALA A 60 7.57 -17.88 8.21
CA ALA A 60 7.46 -17.41 9.59
C ALA A 60 6.01 -17.05 9.96
N ILE A 61 5.30 -16.32 9.07
CA ILE A 61 3.89 -15.97 9.30
C ILE A 61 3.01 -17.22 9.37
N LEU A 62 3.18 -18.20 8.48
CA LEU A 62 2.45 -19.47 8.52
C LEU A 62 2.71 -20.25 9.83
N GLN A 63 3.95 -20.26 10.30
CA GLN A 63 4.29 -20.90 11.58
C GLN A 63 3.60 -20.20 12.76
N ILE A 64 3.57 -18.87 12.77
CA ILE A 64 2.86 -18.08 13.78
C ILE A 64 1.37 -18.40 13.74
N CYS A 65 0.76 -18.44 12.55
CA CYS A 65 -0.66 -18.78 12.39
C CYS A 65 -0.99 -20.13 13.03
N LYS A 66 -0.21 -21.15 12.72
CA LYS A 66 -0.37 -22.50 13.32
C LYS A 66 -0.19 -22.49 14.84
N LYS A 67 0.90 -21.90 15.32
CA LYS A 67 1.25 -21.86 16.76
C LYS A 67 0.24 -21.10 17.60
N GLN A 68 -0.30 -20.01 17.04
CA GLN A 68 -1.22 -19.11 17.73
C GLN A 68 -2.70 -19.43 17.45
N LEU A 69 -3.00 -20.46 16.65
CA LEU A 69 -4.34 -20.86 16.25
C LEU A 69 -5.12 -19.66 15.70
N ILE A 70 -4.52 -19.00 14.68
CA ILE A 70 -5.08 -17.80 14.07
C ILE A 70 -6.26 -18.16 13.18
N ASP A 71 -7.37 -17.43 13.32
CA ASP A 71 -8.54 -17.55 12.45
C ASP A 71 -8.49 -16.54 11.30
N ILE A 72 -8.01 -15.33 11.58
CA ILE A 72 -7.99 -14.22 10.61
C ILE A 72 -6.61 -13.53 10.61
N LEU A 73 -6.06 -13.28 9.42
CA LEU A 73 -4.86 -12.47 9.20
C LEU A 73 -5.24 -11.17 8.51
N ILE A 74 -4.85 -10.03 9.11
CA ILE A 74 -5.09 -8.68 8.61
C ILE A 74 -3.75 -7.99 8.36
N PRO A 75 -3.33 -7.81 7.09
CA PRO A 75 -2.13 -7.06 6.75
C PRO A 75 -2.32 -5.57 6.96
N LEU A 76 -1.30 -4.91 7.52
CA LEU A 76 -1.34 -3.47 7.78
C LEU A 76 -0.31 -2.67 6.98
N ASN A 77 0.32 -3.27 5.97
CA ASN A 77 1.29 -2.61 5.10
C ASN A 77 1.03 -2.98 3.64
N ASP A 78 1.01 -1.99 2.77
CA ASP A 78 0.77 -2.19 1.34
C ASP A 78 1.78 -3.13 0.69
N LEU A 79 3.05 -3.13 1.15
CA LEU A 79 4.11 -3.98 0.61
C LEU A 79 3.87 -5.49 0.82
N GLU A 80 3.03 -5.86 1.81
CA GLU A 80 2.67 -7.25 2.06
C GLU A 80 1.61 -7.78 1.11
N LEU A 81 0.76 -6.89 0.57
CA LEU A 81 -0.46 -7.29 -0.13
C LEU A 81 -0.18 -8.18 -1.34
N PRO A 82 0.80 -7.89 -2.22
CA PRO A 82 1.10 -8.77 -3.35
C PRO A 82 1.47 -10.19 -2.93
N ILE A 83 2.41 -10.33 -1.99
CA ILE A 83 2.91 -11.65 -1.57
C ILE A 83 1.86 -12.44 -0.78
N LEU A 84 1.03 -11.77 0.02
CA LEU A 84 -0.07 -12.43 0.74
C LEU A 84 -1.20 -12.82 -0.19
N ALA A 85 -1.50 -12.03 -1.23
CA ALA A 85 -2.50 -12.37 -2.23
C ALA A 85 -2.09 -13.60 -3.04
N GLU A 86 -0.83 -13.67 -3.49
CA GLU A 86 -0.28 -14.82 -4.21
C GLU A 86 -0.24 -16.10 -3.37
N ARG A 87 0.00 -15.98 -2.07
CA ARG A 87 0.14 -17.11 -1.14
C ARG A 87 -1.11 -17.35 -0.29
N LYS A 88 -2.25 -16.73 -0.62
CA LYS A 88 -3.51 -16.82 0.12
C LYS A 88 -3.95 -18.26 0.35
N SER A 89 -3.84 -19.11 -0.66
CA SER A 89 -4.18 -20.52 -0.57
C SER A 89 -3.39 -21.31 0.48
N ASP A 90 -2.13 -20.92 0.77
CA ASP A 90 -1.32 -21.59 1.77
C ASP A 90 -1.86 -21.35 3.20
N PHE A 91 -2.41 -20.16 3.42
CA PHE A 91 -3.07 -19.80 4.68
C PHE A 91 -4.44 -20.45 4.80
N GLU A 92 -5.22 -20.48 3.72
CA GLU A 92 -6.53 -21.14 3.67
C GLU A 92 -6.42 -22.63 3.93
N ALA A 93 -5.36 -23.30 3.43
CA ALA A 93 -5.09 -24.70 3.66
C ALA A 93 -4.88 -25.06 5.15
N ILE A 94 -4.54 -24.07 5.99
CA ILE A 94 -4.39 -24.23 7.43
C ILE A 94 -5.54 -23.58 8.22
N GLY A 95 -6.64 -23.22 7.55
CA GLY A 95 -7.84 -22.67 8.16
C GLY A 95 -7.79 -21.18 8.49
N VAL A 96 -6.81 -20.42 7.96
CA VAL A 96 -6.64 -18.99 8.23
C VAL A 96 -7.24 -18.18 7.08
N LYS A 97 -8.18 -17.28 7.38
CA LYS A 97 -8.72 -16.32 6.42
C LYS A 97 -7.82 -15.09 6.32
N VAL A 98 -7.21 -14.87 5.17
CA VAL A 98 -6.39 -13.68 4.91
C VAL A 98 -7.28 -12.57 4.35
N ILE A 99 -7.25 -11.39 4.98
CA ILE A 99 -8.01 -10.23 4.53
C ILE A 99 -7.20 -9.47 3.47
N VAL A 100 -7.23 -10.01 2.28
CA VAL A 100 -6.58 -9.46 1.09
C VAL A 100 -7.45 -9.70 -0.13
N SER A 101 -7.45 -8.75 -1.07
CA SER A 101 -8.14 -8.90 -2.35
C SER A 101 -7.42 -9.91 -3.25
N GLU A 102 -8.08 -10.30 -4.35
CA GLU A 102 -7.49 -11.17 -5.35
C GLU A 102 -6.22 -10.58 -5.97
N PRO A 103 -5.22 -11.40 -6.38
CA PRO A 103 -3.94 -10.93 -6.91
C PRO A 103 -4.08 -9.89 -8.03
N ARG A 104 -5.03 -10.08 -8.96
CA ARG A 104 -5.29 -9.12 -10.03
C ARG A 104 -5.71 -7.75 -9.52
N VAL A 105 -6.53 -7.69 -8.46
CA VAL A 105 -6.98 -6.43 -7.86
C VAL A 105 -5.81 -5.73 -7.18
N ILE A 106 -5.01 -6.49 -6.44
CA ILE A 106 -3.81 -5.97 -5.79
C ILE A 106 -2.81 -5.43 -6.82
N ASP A 107 -2.55 -6.16 -7.90
CA ASP A 107 -1.64 -5.72 -8.96
C ASP A 107 -2.04 -4.37 -9.57
N ILE A 108 -3.35 -4.17 -9.81
CA ILE A 108 -3.88 -2.89 -10.32
C ILE A 108 -3.76 -1.78 -9.26
N CYS A 109 -4.18 -2.05 -8.02
CA CYS A 109 -4.27 -1.00 -6.99
C CYS A 109 -2.93 -0.65 -6.35
N PHE A 110 -1.98 -1.57 -6.33
CA PHE A 110 -0.64 -1.36 -5.77
C PHE A 110 0.23 -0.48 -6.65
N ASP A 111 0.04 -0.55 -7.98
CA ASP A 111 0.76 0.21 -8.98
C ASP A 111 -0.06 1.41 -9.45
N LYS A 112 0.35 2.63 -9.10
CA LYS A 112 -0.37 3.87 -9.46
C LYS A 112 -0.50 4.09 -10.96
N TYR A 113 0.45 3.60 -11.77
CA TYR A 113 0.37 3.66 -13.23
C TYR A 113 -0.68 2.70 -13.77
N LYS A 114 -0.68 1.45 -13.31
CA LYS A 114 -1.73 0.47 -13.68
C LYS A 114 -3.11 0.92 -13.21
N THR A 115 -3.20 1.58 -12.04
CA THR A 115 -4.46 2.17 -11.57
C THR A 115 -4.98 3.21 -12.56
N ALA A 116 -4.13 4.14 -13.03
CA ALA A 116 -4.53 5.15 -14.01
C ALA A 116 -5.01 4.49 -15.31
N GLN A 117 -4.24 3.56 -15.87
CA GLN A 117 -4.60 2.82 -17.07
C GLN A 117 -5.94 2.06 -16.93
N PHE A 118 -6.15 1.42 -15.77
CA PHE A 118 -7.40 0.71 -15.48
C PHE A 118 -8.59 1.67 -15.45
N ILE A 119 -8.47 2.82 -14.78
CA ILE A 119 -9.54 3.82 -14.70
C ILE A 119 -9.87 4.38 -16.09
N GLU A 120 -8.86 4.66 -16.91
CA GLU A 120 -9.04 5.10 -18.31
C GLU A 120 -9.75 4.04 -19.15
N SER A 121 -9.42 2.76 -18.96
CA SER A 121 -10.08 1.67 -19.66
C SER A 121 -11.59 1.56 -19.37
N LEU A 122 -12.03 2.13 -18.25
CA LEU A 122 -13.44 2.26 -17.87
C LEU A 122 -14.11 3.52 -18.45
N GLY A 123 -13.41 4.33 -19.26
CA GLY A 123 -13.90 5.60 -19.80
C GLY A 123 -13.95 6.74 -18.78
N LEU A 124 -13.30 6.59 -17.63
CA LEU A 124 -13.19 7.61 -16.60
C LEU A 124 -11.93 8.44 -16.80
N LYS A 125 -11.99 9.71 -16.40
CA LYS A 125 -10.84 10.62 -16.50
C LYS A 125 -9.84 10.33 -15.38
N THR A 126 -8.56 10.32 -15.73
CA THR A 126 -7.42 10.29 -14.82
C THR A 126 -6.50 11.48 -15.11
N PRO A 127 -5.64 11.86 -14.15
CA PRO A 127 -4.56 12.79 -14.46
C PRO A 127 -3.63 12.19 -15.53
N GLU A 128 -3.17 13.01 -16.48
CA GLU A 128 -2.12 12.63 -17.44
C GLU A 128 -0.92 12.08 -16.67
N THR A 129 -0.51 10.84 -16.98
CA THR A 129 0.44 10.08 -16.18
C THR A 129 1.48 9.39 -17.03
N TYR A 130 2.74 9.63 -16.73
CA TYR A 130 3.91 9.06 -17.42
C TYR A 130 4.84 8.35 -16.44
N VAL A 131 5.47 7.27 -16.89
CA VAL A 131 6.53 6.56 -16.16
C VAL A 131 7.88 6.66 -16.88
N ASP A 132 7.87 6.91 -18.19
CA ASP A 132 9.08 7.21 -18.95
C ASP A 132 9.34 8.72 -18.98
N TYR A 133 10.56 9.11 -18.60
CA TYR A 133 10.97 10.52 -18.52
C TYR A 133 10.93 11.22 -19.89
N ASN A 134 11.37 10.54 -20.95
CA ASN A 134 11.45 11.14 -22.28
C ASN A 134 10.04 11.31 -22.89
N GLU A 135 9.13 10.35 -22.61
CA GLU A 135 7.72 10.50 -23.01
C GLU A 135 7.05 11.67 -22.29
N ALA A 136 7.34 11.86 -21.00
CA ALA A 136 6.83 13.02 -20.25
C ALA A 136 7.36 14.33 -20.84
N ILE A 137 8.67 14.42 -21.15
CA ILE A 137 9.26 15.60 -21.81
C ILE A 137 8.61 15.87 -23.18
N ALA A 138 8.39 14.83 -23.97
CA ALA A 138 7.71 14.97 -25.26
C ALA A 138 6.26 15.45 -25.10
N ALA A 139 5.55 14.98 -24.09
CA ALA A 139 4.20 15.41 -23.78
C ALA A 139 4.15 16.88 -23.33
N ILE A 140 5.10 17.33 -22.52
CA ILE A 140 5.21 18.75 -22.10
C ILE A 140 5.47 19.64 -23.31
N LYS A 141 6.42 19.28 -24.17
CA LYS A 141 6.73 20.05 -25.41
C LYS A 141 5.56 20.09 -26.38
N ALA A 142 4.71 19.07 -26.37
CA ALA A 142 3.50 19.00 -27.20
C ALA A 142 2.28 19.68 -26.55
N GLY A 143 2.40 20.26 -25.34
CA GLY A 143 1.31 20.92 -24.61
C GLY A 143 0.24 19.97 -24.06
N ARG A 144 0.49 18.65 -24.02
CA ARG A 144 -0.41 17.66 -23.42
C ARG A 144 -0.24 17.56 -21.91
N LEU A 145 0.97 17.77 -21.41
CA LEU A 145 1.30 17.82 -20.00
C LEU A 145 1.84 19.21 -19.65
N ASN A 146 1.36 19.83 -18.57
CA ASN A 146 1.71 21.19 -18.22
C ASN A 146 2.13 21.31 -16.76
N PHE A 147 3.08 22.20 -16.48
CA PHE A 147 3.47 22.55 -15.12
C PHE A 147 2.35 23.31 -14.37
N PRO A 148 2.27 23.17 -13.03
CA PRO A 148 3.11 22.34 -12.19
C PRO A 148 2.82 20.84 -12.33
N LEU A 149 3.82 20.01 -12.11
CA LEU A 149 3.71 18.55 -12.12
C LEU A 149 3.98 17.97 -10.75
N ILE A 150 3.53 16.72 -10.55
CA ILE A 150 3.82 15.95 -9.34
C ILE A 150 4.64 14.72 -9.70
N LEU A 151 5.76 14.55 -9.00
CA LEU A 151 6.59 13.36 -9.06
C LEU A 151 6.39 12.53 -7.80
N LYS A 152 6.24 11.24 -7.97
CA LYS A 152 6.06 10.30 -6.86
C LYS A 152 6.53 8.90 -7.22
N PRO A 153 6.92 8.07 -6.25
CA PRO A 153 7.19 6.67 -6.52
C PRO A 153 5.94 5.97 -7.06
N ARG A 154 6.14 5.10 -8.05
CA ARG A 154 5.07 4.30 -8.67
C ARG A 154 4.36 3.42 -7.65
N TRP A 155 5.11 2.87 -6.69
CA TRP A 155 4.59 2.07 -5.58
C TRP A 155 4.76 2.80 -4.24
N GLY A 156 4.15 2.25 -3.17
CA GLY A 156 4.22 2.78 -1.82
C GLY A 156 3.13 3.80 -1.49
N SER A 157 3.09 4.20 -0.24
CA SER A 157 2.05 5.03 0.38
C SER A 157 2.65 6.12 1.29
N GLY A 158 1.78 6.96 1.87
CA GLY A 158 2.17 7.92 2.90
C GLY A 158 2.93 9.14 2.38
N SER A 159 2.76 9.52 1.12
CA SER A 159 3.40 10.69 0.48
C SER A 159 4.93 10.67 0.47
N ILE A 160 5.55 9.51 0.66
CA ILE A 160 7.02 9.37 0.62
C ILE A 160 7.50 9.63 -0.81
N GLY A 161 8.43 10.57 -0.97
CA GLY A 161 9.00 10.92 -2.28
C GLY A 161 8.03 11.61 -3.24
N LEU A 162 6.96 12.22 -2.70
CA LEU A 162 6.05 13.06 -3.45
C LEU A 162 6.63 14.48 -3.48
N GLU A 163 6.89 15.01 -4.68
CA GLU A 163 7.46 16.33 -4.90
C GLU A 163 6.70 17.03 -6.02
N PHE A 164 6.50 18.35 -5.86
CA PHE A 164 5.96 19.20 -6.92
C PHE A 164 7.10 19.86 -7.67
N VAL A 165 6.91 20.11 -8.96
CA VAL A 165 7.89 20.81 -9.82
C VAL A 165 7.18 21.80 -10.72
N ASP A 166 7.76 22.97 -10.86
CA ASP A 166 7.14 24.12 -11.58
C ASP A 166 7.77 24.37 -12.94
N ASP A 167 8.94 23.76 -13.24
CA ASP A 167 9.65 23.93 -14.49
C ASP A 167 10.52 22.70 -14.90
N PHE A 168 11.21 22.83 -16.04
CA PHE A 168 12.08 21.76 -16.56
C PHE A 168 13.32 21.51 -15.70
N ASP A 169 13.90 22.54 -15.10
CA ASP A 169 15.12 22.41 -14.29
C ASP A 169 14.81 21.65 -12.99
N GLU A 170 13.72 22.01 -12.35
CA GLU A 170 13.21 21.29 -11.18
C GLU A 170 12.84 19.84 -11.53
N LEU A 171 12.15 19.63 -12.65
CA LEU A 171 11.77 18.29 -13.10
C LEU A 171 12.98 17.36 -13.23
N GLU A 172 14.05 17.83 -13.88
CA GLU A 172 15.25 17.03 -14.07
C GLU A 172 15.94 16.68 -12.75
N ILE A 173 16.10 17.69 -11.88
CA ILE A 173 16.76 17.52 -10.57
C ILE A 173 15.99 16.56 -9.68
N VAL A 174 14.68 16.80 -9.54
CA VAL A 174 13.78 16.03 -8.66
C VAL A 174 13.64 14.60 -9.17
N TYR A 175 13.50 14.41 -10.48
CA TYR A 175 13.43 13.08 -11.08
C TYR A 175 14.68 12.24 -10.74
N LYS A 176 15.87 12.78 -10.96
CA LYS A 176 17.15 12.11 -10.64
C LYS A 176 17.26 11.80 -9.14
N LEU A 177 16.87 12.74 -8.30
CA LEU A 177 16.93 12.58 -6.83
C LEU A 177 15.96 11.50 -6.35
N ASN A 178 14.71 11.54 -6.80
CA ASN A 178 13.68 10.57 -6.41
C ASN A 178 14.03 9.17 -6.91
N ARG A 179 14.50 9.04 -8.15
CA ARG A 179 15.01 7.76 -8.66
C ARG A 179 16.09 7.17 -7.76
N LYS A 180 17.08 7.99 -7.37
CA LYS A 180 18.17 7.56 -6.47
C LYS A 180 17.65 7.16 -5.08
N LYS A 181 16.65 7.88 -4.54
CA LYS A 181 16.02 7.55 -3.24
C LYS A 181 15.28 6.22 -3.31
N VAL A 182 14.48 6.00 -4.36
CA VAL A 182 13.70 4.75 -4.55
C VAL A 182 14.63 3.55 -4.72
N MET A 183 15.67 3.65 -5.55
CA MET A 183 16.64 2.57 -5.76
C MET A 183 17.38 2.14 -4.48
N LYS A 184 17.49 3.01 -3.48
CA LYS A 184 18.09 2.73 -2.17
C LYS A 184 17.09 2.28 -1.11
N SER A 185 15.83 2.17 -1.45
CA SER A 185 14.75 1.81 -0.53
C SER A 185 14.20 0.43 -0.84
N ILE A 186 13.38 -0.09 0.09
CA ILE A 186 12.63 -1.35 -0.12
C ILE A 186 11.70 -1.28 -1.34
N LEU A 187 11.34 -0.09 -1.81
CA LEU A 187 10.47 0.06 -2.99
C LEU A 187 11.13 -0.44 -4.29
N ALA A 188 12.46 -0.49 -4.33
CA ALA A 188 13.19 -1.07 -5.47
C ALA A 188 12.87 -2.57 -5.64
N THR A 189 12.59 -3.30 -4.56
CA THR A 189 12.26 -4.73 -4.64
C THR A 189 10.86 -5.00 -5.16
N ALA A 190 9.97 -3.99 -5.14
CA ALA A 190 8.64 -4.07 -5.72
C ALA A 190 8.60 -3.79 -7.23
N SER A 191 9.73 -3.36 -7.81
CA SER A 191 9.80 -3.00 -9.22
C SER A 191 10.13 -4.18 -10.12
N VAL A 192 9.43 -4.24 -11.25
CA VAL A 192 9.71 -5.18 -12.35
C VAL A 192 10.51 -4.54 -13.49
N ASP A 193 10.68 -3.21 -13.46
CA ASP A 193 11.40 -2.43 -14.47
C ASP A 193 12.08 -1.20 -13.83
N ASP A 194 12.82 -0.42 -14.62
CA ASP A 194 13.56 0.77 -14.18
C ASP A 194 12.70 2.04 -14.05
N ASN A 195 11.38 1.94 -14.28
CA ASN A 195 10.45 3.07 -14.27
C ASN A 195 9.82 3.27 -12.87
N PHE A 196 10.64 3.66 -11.90
CA PHE A 196 10.25 3.80 -10.49
C PHE A 196 9.45 5.07 -10.19
N ILE A 197 9.56 6.09 -11.02
CA ILE A 197 8.99 7.42 -10.79
C ILE A 197 7.85 7.67 -11.75
N LEU A 198 6.77 8.14 -11.20
CA LEU A 198 5.61 8.57 -11.91
C LEU A 198 5.63 10.10 -12.00
N ILE A 199 5.47 10.63 -13.22
CA ILE A 199 5.33 12.05 -13.53
C ILE A 199 3.89 12.28 -13.92
N GLN A 200 3.19 13.16 -13.21
CA GLN A 200 1.75 13.28 -13.33
C GLN A 200 1.28 14.73 -13.29
N GLU A 201 0.19 14.99 -14.01
CA GLU A 201 -0.56 16.24 -13.95
C GLU A 201 -1.04 16.52 -12.52
N VAL A 202 -1.03 17.80 -12.13
CA VAL A 202 -1.62 18.27 -10.88
C VAL A 202 -3.07 18.68 -11.12
N ILE A 203 -4.00 17.89 -10.61
CA ILE A 203 -5.42 18.24 -10.65
C ILE A 203 -5.73 19.26 -9.56
N LYS A 204 -6.31 20.40 -9.97
CA LYS A 204 -6.80 21.43 -9.03
C LYS A 204 -8.27 21.18 -8.70
N GLY A 205 -8.61 21.19 -7.42
CA GLY A 205 -9.99 21.01 -6.97
C GLY A 205 -10.08 20.39 -5.58
N PRO A 206 -11.30 20.21 -5.06
CA PRO A 206 -11.50 19.51 -3.78
C PRO A 206 -11.15 18.03 -3.92
N GLU A 207 -10.37 17.52 -2.97
CA GLU A 207 -9.99 16.10 -2.90
C GLU A 207 -10.92 15.35 -1.95
N TYR A 208 -11.42 14.20 -2.40
CA TYR A 208 -12.25 13.31 -1.59
C TYR A 208 -11.61 11.94 -1.44
N GLY A 209 -11.62 11.41 -0.23
CA GLY A 209 -11.30 10.03 0.07
C GLY A 209 -12.56 9.19 0.17
N LEU A 210 -12.54 8.00 -0.39
CA LEU A 210 -13.64 7.05 -0.33
C LEU A 210 -13.16 5.78 0.38
N ASP A 211 -13.81 5.44 1.50
CA ASP A 211 -13.63 4.15 2.16
C ASP A 211 -14.74 3.21 1.67
N ILE A 212 -14.42 2.30 0.78
CA ILE A 212 -15.38 1.33 0.22
C ILE A 212 -15.29 0.05 1.07
N VAL A 213 -16.45 -0.42 1.55
CA VAL A 213 -16.55 -1.62 2.36
C VAL A 213 -17.24 -2.71 1.56
N ASN A 214 -16.51 -3.80 1.36
CA ASN A 214 -17.06 -5.07 0.87
C ASN A 214 -17.04 -6.10 2.01
N ASP A 215 -17.95 -7.07 1.96
CA ASP A 215 -17.83 -8.23 2.85
C ASP A 215 -16.74 -9.21 2.35
N LEU A 216 -16.56 -10.29 3.11
CA LEU A 216 -15.53 -11.29 2.83
C LEU A 216 -15.82 -12.15 1.59
N ASP A 217 -17.02 -12.01 0.99
CA ASP A 217 -17.42 -12.63 -0.27
C ASP A 217 -17.34 -11.64 -1.45
N GLY A 218 -16.76 -10.44 -1.19
CA GLY A 218 -16.57 -9.39 -2.20
C GLY A 218 -17.83 -8.56 -2.49
N LYS A 219 -18.93 -8.75 -1.76
CA LYS A 219 -20.18 -8.02 -1.98
C LYS A 219 -20.10 -6.63 -1.35
N TYR A 220 -20.40 -5.61 -2.14
CA TYR A 220 -20.47 -4.22 -1.68
C TYR A 220 -21.43 -4.04 -0.52
N ARG A 221 -21.01 -3.36 0.53
CA ARG A 221 -21.80 -3.08 1.75
C ARG A 221 -22.03 -1.59 1.98
N GLY A 222 -21.14 -0.74 1.52
CA GLY A 222 -21.27 0.69 1.67
C GLY A 222 -20.02 1.46 1.33
N VAL A 223 -20.15 2.80 1.36
CA VAL A 223 -19.04 3.74 1.15
C VAL A 223 -19.15 4.89 2.14
N SER A 224 -18.04 5.30 2.71
CA SER A 224 -17.90 6.53 3.46
C SER A 224 -17.08 7.53 2.64
N VAL A 225 -17.61 8.74 2.46
CA VAL A 225 -16.97 9.81 1.69
C VAL A 225 -16.48 10.88 2.65
N LYS A 226 -15.21 11.29 2.50
CA LYS A 226 -14.57 12.32 3.33
C LYS A 226 -13.92 13.35 2.42
N GLN A 227 -14.17 14.61 2.65
CA GLN A 227 -13.41 15.68 2.01
C GLN A 227 -12.06 15.84 2.72
N LYS A 228 -10.98 15.88 1.94
CA LYS A 228 -9.64 16.10 2.44
C LYS A 228 -9.39 17.61 2.54
N LEU A 229 -9.32 18.14 3.74
CA LEU A 229 -9.14 19.58 3.98
C LEU A 229 -7.68 19.98 4.03
N ALA A 230 -6.79 19.09 4.49
CA ALA A 230 -5.36 19.30 4.55
C ALA A 230 -4.59 17.98 4.57
N MET A 231 -3.37 17.99 4.07
CA MET A 231 -2.42 16.89 4.29
C MET A 231 -1.68 17.14 5.61
N ARG A 232 -1.42 16.07 6.35
CA ARG A 232 -0.44 16.16 7.44
C ARG A 232 0.94 16.32 6.81
N SER A 233 1.59 17.42 7.11
CA SER A 233 3.01 17.64 6.82
C SER A 233 3.88 16.74 7.68
#